data_946c3197235d1bf3c1dd68974d0f00e3
#
_entry.id   946c3197235d1bf3c1dd68974d0f00e3
#
_cell.length_a   1.000
_cell.length_b   1.000
_cell.length_c   1.000
_cell.angle_alpha   90.00
_cell.angle_beta   90.00
_cell.angle_gamma   90.00
#
_symmetry.space_group_name_H-M   'P 1'
#
loop_
_entity.id
_entity.type
_entity.pdbx_description
1 polymer ?
#
loop_
_entity_poly.entity_id
_entity_poly.type
_entity_poly.pdbx_seq_one_letter_code
_entity_poly.pdbx_strand_id
1 'polypeptide(L)'
;VLLMGMVAVPSATSLPTGVAGVKDSGCNCHGAVVSDSVVPILEGLPETYNYSEVYTLTIGFTGGPADPSNINQGGFNLWVSDGEITPSDASVQSWNPNEVSHTDAGNDQTMWSVDWIAPSNDRNVEFILHTNSVNGNAGSPEGGTSGDEWNRLSIQVASPTVILEQANPYTVLTTLIVVSFVLLLMVLTFIFYQNNPDSFDWENFAPWVAGWLTTTDHKRVGTLYFLAGFFFLGIGGIMAILIRIQLMEPGNDFLTQDQYNQFFTLHGTTMIFLAAMPLINGAANWMVPLQIGAPDLAFPRLNAMSFWLQPVGAILIFTGVFSGTGADTGWTGYAPYIVSETAHSGTTMWVAGQILLVASSTLTGINFLTTIAVMRAEGMGWMQMPLFTWSILIANLMLFLSIPAFGVGL
;
A
#
# COMPACT_ATOMS: atom_id res chain seq x y z
N VAL A 1 34.09 11.76 -35.17
CA VAL A 1 34.95 12.13 -34.02
C VAL A 1 33.96 12.55 -32.92
N LEU A 2 33.62 11.63 -32.01
CA LEU A 2 32.85 11.94 -30.79
C LEU A 2 33.86 12.42 -29.73
N LEU A 3 33.77 13.69 -29.35
CA LEU A 3 34.38 14.20 -28.12
C LEU A 3 33.56 13.67 -26.94
N MET A 4 34.06 12.65 -26.24
CA MET A 4 33.64 12.33 -24.88
C MET A 4 34.21 13.43 -23.96
N GLY A 5 33.36 14.36 -23.52
CA GLY A 5 33.68 15.26 -22.42
C GLY A 5 33.77 14.43 -21.13
N MET A 6 34.98 14.27 -20.61
CA MET A 6 35.19 13.84 -19.23
C MET A 6 34.57 14.90 -18.32
N VAL A 7 33.45 14.62 -17.72
CA VAL A 7 32.97 15.36 -16.55
C VAL A 7 33.93 14.98 -15.42
N ALA A 8 34.79 15.90 -15.05
CA ALA A 8 35.59 15.76 -13.84
C ALA A 8 34.60 15.73 -12.66
N VAL A 9 34.49 14.56 -12.03
CA VAL A 9 33.84 14.46 -10.73
C VAL A 9 34.71 15.25 -9.77
N PRO A 10 34.20 16.29 -9.06
CA PRO A 10 34.98 16.97 -8.07
C PRO A 10 35.43 15.96 -7.02
N SER A 11 36.71 15.89 -6.74
CA SER A 11 37.25 15.11 -5.64
C SER A 11 36.59 15.62 -4.34
N ALA A 12 35.87 14.73 -3.67
CA ALA A 12 35.28 15.00 -2.35
C ALA A 12 36.43 15.31 -1.38
N THR A 13 36.47 16.53 -0.85
CA THR A 13 37.40 16.91 0.23
C THR A 13 36.66 16.67 1.56
N SER A 14 37.28 15.90 2.45
CA SER A 14 36.84 15.81 3.84
C SER A 14 36.80 17.21 4.46
N LEU A 15 35.64 17.56 5.06
CA LEU A 15 35.47 18.85 5.75
C LEU A 15 35.55 18.57 7.26
N PRO A 16 36.65 18.97 7.93
CA PRO A 16 36.79 18.75 9.36
C PRO A 16 35.81 19.59 10.19
N THR A 17 35.20 20.58 9.57
CA THR A 17 34.24 21.51 10.22
C THR A 17 32.81 21.12 10.12
N GLY A 18 32.51 19.83 9.79
CA GLY A 18 31.13 19.35 9.61
C GLY A 18 30.46 19.85 8.32
N VAL A 19 29.24 19.40 8.07
CA VAL A 19 28.48 19.69 6.87
C VAL A 19 26.99 19.84 7.17
N ALA A 20 26.32 20.70 6.39
CA ALA A 20 24.85 20.86 6.42
C ALA A 20 24.20 20.42 5.12
N GLY A 21 22.87 20.20 5.16
CA GLY A 21 22.06 19.88 3.97
C GLY A 21 22.23 18.46 3.47
N VAL A 22 22.70 17.53 4.30
CA VAL A 22 22.95 16.12 3.93
C VAL A 22 21.82 15.17 4.32
N LYS A 23 20.69 15.67 4.81
CA LYS A 23 19.52 14.89 5.24
C LYS A 23 19.18 13.73 4.31
N ASP A 24 19.09 14.01 3.00
CA ASP A 24 18.65 13.04 1.99
C ASP A 24 19.82 12.33 1.29
N SER A 25 20.99 12.94 1.27
CA SER A 25 22.16 12.44 0.54
C SER A 25 23.15 11.66 1.40
N GLY A 26 23.11 11.83 2.72
CA GLY A 26 24.06 11.23 3.65
C GLY A 26 25.48 11.77 3.53
N CYS A 27 26.44 11.14 4.23
CA CYS A 27 27.84 11.52 4.26
C CYS A 27 28.60 11.06 3.00
N ASN A 28 28.15 11.41 1.81
CA ASN A 28 28.74 10.97 0.53
C ASN A 28 30.20 11.41 0.34
N CYS A 29 30.71 12.33 1.16
CA CYS A 29 32.13 12.75 1.14
C CYS A 29 33.07 11.69 1.70
N HIS A 30 32.58 10.74 2.50
CA HIS A 30 33.34 9.71 3.20
C HIS A 30 33.21 8.30 2.63
N GLY A 31 32.49 8.16 1.51
CA GLY A 31 32.25 6.88 0.86
C GLY A 31 30.85 6.84 0.23
N ALA A 32 30.71 6.12 -0.85
CA ALA A 32 29.43 6.06 -1.58
C ALA A 32 28.45 5.01 -0.98
N VAL A 33 28.88 4.18 -0.04
CA VAL A 33 28.11 3.06 0.48
C VAL A 33 27.95 3.17 1.99
N VAL A 34 26.73 3.01 2.45
CA VAL A 34 26.40 2.86 3.89
C VAL A 34 27.04 1.58 4.40
N SER A 35 27.68 1.62 5.57
CA SER A 35 28.36 0.48 6.17
C SER A 35 27.73 0.10 7.51
N ASP A 36 27.32 -1.15 7.65
CA ASP A 36 26.80 -1.69 8.92
C ASP A 36 27.88 -1.83 10.01
N SER A 37 29.16 -1.61 9.67
CA SER A 37 30.25 -1.58 10.66
C SER A 37 30.18 -0.37 11.57
N VAL A 38 29.58 0.74 11.11
CA VAL A 38 29.33 1.96 11.89
C VAL A 38 27.90 1.90 12.43
N VAL A 39 27.76 1.88 13.75
CA VAL A 39 26.46 1.83 14.42
C VAL A 39 26.17 3.19 15.04
N PRO A 40 25.24 4.00 14.46
CA PRO A 40 24.86 5.29 15.03
C PRO A 40 24.15 5.13 16.38
N ILE A 41 24.37 6.07 17.28
CA ILE A 41 23.77 6.14 18.62
C ILE A 41 23.05 7.49 18.73
N LEU A 42 21.78 7.46 19.12
CA LEU A 42 20.98 8.63 19.47
C LEU A 42 20.14 8.27 20.71
N GLU A 43 20.55 8.75 21.86
CA GLU A 43 19.92 8.48 23.15
C GLU A 43 19.39 9.75 23.79
N GLY A 44 18.45 9.61 24.73
CA GLY A 44 17.82 10.74 25.45
C GLY A 44 16.50 11.21 24.82
N LEU A 45 16.08 10.61 23.69
CA LEU A 45 14.77 10.90 23.10
C LEU A 45 13.66 10.23 23.93
N PRO A 46 12.56 10.96 24.26
CA PRO A 46 11.38 10.37 24.87
C PRO A 46 10.55 9.58 23.84
N GLU A 47 9.71 8.66 24.27
CA GLU A 47 8.71 8.04 23.40
C GLU A 47 7.68 9.07 22.91
N THR A 48 7.34 10.02 23.80
CA THR A 48 6.43 11.15 23.55
C THR A 48 7.02 12.40 24.19
N TYR A 49 7.12 13.49 23.44
CA TYR A 49 7.68 14.73 23.98
C TYR A 49 6.62 15.58 24.71
N ASN A 50 7.03 16.45 25.63
CA ASN A 50 6.19 17.51 26.17
C ASN A 50 6.46 18.83 25.42
N TYR A 51 5.44 19.67 25.23
CA TYR A 51 5.60 20.93 24.51
C TYR A 51 6.66 21.83 25.16
N SER A 52 7.57 22.32 24.33
CA SER A 52 8.64 23.25 24.71
C SER A 52 9.56 22.73 25.81
N GLU A 53 9.53 21.42 26.10
CA GLU A 53 10.48 20.81 27.02
C GLU A 53 11.84 20.62 26.33
N VAL A 54 12.91 20.74 27.13
CA VAL A 54 14.28 20.56 26.65
C VAL A 54 14.75 19.16 26.99
N TYR A 55 15.20 18.43 25.96
CA TYR A 55 15.75 17.09 26.09
C TYR A 55 17.23 17.11 25.72
N THR A 56 18.11 16.69 26.63
CA THR A 56 19.52 16.54 26.32
C THR A 56 19.73 15.19 25.61
N LEU A 57 20.22 15.25 24.40
CA LEU A 57 20.47 14.11 23.55
C LEU A 57 21.94 13.77 23.50
N THR A 58 22.26 12.49 23.57
CA THR A 58 23.61 11.97 23.34
C THR A 58 23.66 11.40 21.92
N ILE A 59 24.57 11.93 21.12
CA ILE A 59 24.82 11.53 19.74
C ILE A 59 26.13 10.80 19.68
N GLY A 60 26.23 9.75 18.90
CA GLY A 60 27.51 9.07 18.74
C GLY A 60 27.46 7.93 17.75
N PHE A 61 28.54 7.19 17.71
CA PHE A 61 28.65 5.93 16.98
C PHE A 61 29.65 4.99 17.61
N THR A 62 29.52 3.72 17.27
CA THR A 62 30.49 2.67 17.58
C THR A 62 30.86 1.89 16.34
N GLY A 63 32.05 1.27 16.33
CA GLY A 63 32.54 0.49 15.19
C GLY A 63 33.12 1.38 14.08
N GLY A 64 33.32 0.78 12.91
CA GLY A 64 34.00 1.41 11.77
C GLY A 64 35.53 1.47 11.93
N PRO A 65 36.23 2.07 10.94
CA PRO A 65 37.68 2.30 11.00
C PRO A 65 38.00 3.28 12.14
N ALA A 66 39.18 3.16 12.75
CA ALA A 66 39.66 4.05 13.79
C ALA A 66 41.00 4.67 13.40
N ASP A 67 41.17 5.95 13.72
CA ASP A 67 42.47 6.60 13.62
C ASP A 67 43.37 6.18 14.80
N PRO A 68 44.52 5.56 14.55
CA PRO A 68 45.46 5.16 15.59
C PRO A 68 46.04 6.34 16.37
N SER A 69 46.01 7.56 15.85
CA SER A 69 46.48 8.76 16.51
C SER A 69 45.49 9.39 17.47
N ASN A 70 44.24 8.90 17.48
CA ASN A 70 43.14 9.50 18.23
C ASN A 70 42.87 10.98 17.88
N ILE A 71 43.26 11.41 16.70
CA ILE A 71 42.98 12.73 16.13
C ILE A 71 42.08 12.48 14.91
N ASN A 72 40.97 13.19 14.81
CA ASN A 72 39.98 12.98 13.73
C ASN A 72 39.36 11.57 13.77
N GLN A 73 38.58 11.26 14.77
CA GLN A 73 37.93 9.95 14.90
C GLN A 73 36.66 9.82 14.07
N GLY A 74 35.98 10.94 13.81
CA GLY A 74 34.76 10.94 13.03
C GLY A 74 33.92 12.19 13.18
N GLY A 75 32.67 12.10 12.74
CA GLY A 75 31.75 13.22 12.79
C GLY A 75 30.30 12.79 12.68
N PHE A 76 29.40 13.75 12.81
CA PHE A 76 27.98 13.55 12.67
C PHE A 76 27.29 14.74 12.01
N ASN A 77 26.10 14.49 11.46
CA ASN A 77 25.10 15.47 11.11
C ASN A 77 23.77 15.00 11.66
N LEU A 78 23.09 15.81 12.47
CA LEU A 78 21.76 15.56 13.00
C LEU A 78 20.80 16.60 12.45
N TRP A 79 19.74 16.12 11.82
CA TRP A 79 18.62 16.93 11.36
C TRP A 79 17.33 16.53 12.08
N VAL A 80 16.48 17.51 12.40
CA VAL A 80 15.17 17.30 13.02
C VAL A 80 14.09 17.96 12.18
N SER A 81 12.91 17.35 12.07
CA SER A 81 11.80 17.88 11.28
C SER A 81 11.09 19.07 11.92
N ASP A 82 11.12 19.17 13.27
CA ASP A 82 10.48 20.25 14.04
C ASP A 82 11.13 20.43 15.42
N GLY A 83 10.92 21.59 16.04
CA GLY A 83 11.64 21.99 17.25
C GLY A 83 12.96 22.67 16.94
N GLU A 84 13.80 22.89 17.95
CA GLU A 84 15.09 23.57 17.82
C GLU A 84 16.19 22.74 18.47
N ILE A 85 17.32 22.56 17.78
CA ILE A 85 18.50 21.89 18.33
C ILE A 85 19.56 22.93 18.62
N THR A 86 20.09 22.90 19.84
CA THR A 86 21.16 23.79 20.27
C THR A 86 22.39 23.00 20.72
N PRO A 87 23.61 23.46 20.35
CA PRO A 87 24.85 22.86 20.83
C PRO A 87 24.95 22.95 22.35
N SER A 88 25.35 21.86 23.02
CA SER A 88 25.61 21.87 24.46
C SER A 88 27.01 22.35 24.79
N ASP A 89 27.96 22.24 23.85
CA ASP A 89 29.35 22.67 24.00
C ASP A 89 30.01 23.09 22.68
N ALA A 90 31.30 23.45 22.71
CA ALA A 90 32.04 23.90 21.55
C ALA A 90 32.40 22.79 20.53
N SER A 91 32.15 21.52 20.84
CA SER A 91 32.39 20.40 19.92
C SER A 91 31.31 20.27 18.83
N VAL A 92 30.18 20.98 19.00
CA VAL A 92 29.03 21.00 18.12
C VAL A 92 28.77 22.41 17.61
N GLN A 93 28.32 22.54 16.38
CA GLN A 93 27.86 23.78 15.79
C GLN A 93 26.46 23.65 15.22
N SER A 94 25.68 24.72 15.25
CA SER A 94 24.36 24.80 14.62
C SER A 94 24.49 25.50 13.25
N TRP A 95 23.92 24.90 12.21
CA TRP A 95 23.79 25.48 10.87
C TRP A 95 22.48 26.25 10.71
N ASN A 96 21.44 25.73 11.33
CA ASN A 96 20.12 26.32 11.42
C ASN A 96 19.40 25.72 12.64
N PRO A 97 18.22 26.22 13.04
CA PRO A 97 17.52 25.69 14.22
C PRO A 97 17.24 24.18 14.19
N ASN A 98 17.23 23.58 13.01
CA ASN A 98 16.87 22.19 12.79
C ASN A 98 18.06 21.29 12.43
N GLU A 99 19.28 21.81 12.39
CA GLU A 99 20.42 21.03 11.92
C GLU A 99 21.72 21.42 12.65
N VAL A 100 22.37 20.41 13.20
CA VAL A 100 23.65 20.52 13.92
C VAL A 100 24.66 19.51 13.39
N SER A 101 25.94 19.84 13.55
CA SER A 101 27.06 18.99 13.16
C SER A 101 28.25 19.23 14.12
N HIS A 102 29.26 18.37 14.06
CA HIS A 102 30.50 18.56 14.79
C HIS A 102 31.27 19.78 14.31
N THR A 103 32.15 20.30 15.16
CA THR A 103 33.15 21.30 14.82
C THR A 103 34.50 20.63 14.55
N ASP A 104 35.49 21.41 14.13
CA ASP A 104 36.88 20.96 13.96
C ASP A 104 37.44 20.37 15.27
N ALA A 105 37.16 21.00 16.42
CA ALA A 105 37.51 20.47 17.75
C ALA A 105 36.67 19.29 18.17
N GLY A 106 35.49 19.08 17.54
CA GLY A 106 34.57 18.00 17.83
C GLY A 106 34.85 16.72 17.05
N ASN A 107 35.74 16.71 16.06
CA ASN A 107 36.03 15.51 15.28
C ASN A 107 37.02 14.54 15.93
N ASP A 108 37.66 14.94 17.04
CA ASP A 108 38.56 14.11 17.83
C ASP A 108 37.84 13.13 18.77
N GLN A 109 36.53 13.08 18.73
CA GLN A 109 35.68 12.25 19.61
C GLN A 109 34.63 11.50 18.82
N THR A 110 33.99 10.52 19.46
CA THR A 110 32.93 9.68 18.88
C THR A 110 31.56 9.88 19.51
N MET A 111 31.49 10.79 20.52
CA MET A 111 30.26 11.09 21.27
C MET A 111 30.11 12.58 21.47
N TRP A 112 28.89 13.11 21.26
CA TRP A 112 28.54 14.52 21.39
C TRP A 112 27.25 14.69 22.19
N SER A 113 27.00 15.89 22.72
CA SER A 113 25.76 16.24 23.37
C SER A 113 25.12 17.46 22.76
N VAL A 114 23.80 17.43 22.62
CA VAL A 114 22.99 18.55 22.12
C VAL A 114 21.70 18.64 22.93
N ASP A 115 21.11 19.82 23.00
CA ASP A 115 19.80 20.02 23.60
C ASP A 115 18.76 20.22 22.49
N TRP A 116 17.71 19.43 22.53
CA TRP A 116 16.56 19.58 21.67
C TRP A 116 15.39 20.19 22.43
N ILE A 117 14.91 21.33 21.94
CA ILE A 117 13.73 22.01 22.46
C ILE A 117 12.54 21.51 21.62
N ALA A 118 11.64 20.76 22.24
CA ALA A 118 10.49 20.20 21.57
C ALA A 118 9.53 21.29 21.04
N PRO A 119 8.86 21.06 19.91
CA PRO A 119 7.92 22.03 19.35
C PRO A 119 6.69 22.20 20.24
N SER A 120 5.95 23.29 19.99
CA SER A 120 4.68 23.59 20.68
C SER A 120 3.45 23.18 19.86
N ASN A 121 3.61 22.30 18.88
CA ASN A 121 2.57 21.81 17.99
C ASN A 121 2.40 20.29 18.10
N ASP A 122 1.28 19.76 17.54
CA ASP A 122 0.89 18.35 17.61
C ASP A 122 1.43 17.54 16.43
N ARG A 123 2.73 17.63 16.14
CA ARG A 123 3.33 16.88 15.03
C ARG A 123 4.36 15.89 15.55
N ASN A 124 4.35 14.69 14.97
CA ASN A 124 5.46 13.76 15.18
C ASN A 124 6.76 14.37 14.66
N VAL A 125 7.82 14.19 15.40
CA VAL A 125 9.12 14.75 15.07
C VAL A 125 10.05 13.63 14.59
N GLU A 126 10.57 13.78 13.37
CA GLU A 126 11.56 12.88 12.80
C GLU A 126 12.98 13.41 13.06
N PHE A 127 13.85 12.54 13.53
CA PHE A 127 15.27 12.76 13.69
C PHE A 127 16.02 11.92 12.66
N ILE A 128 16.93 12.53 11.93
CA ILE A 128 17.81 11.85 10.99
C ILE A 128 19.24 12.12 11.40
N LEU A 129 19.94 11.08 11.84
CA LEU A 129 21.33 11.13 12.24
C LEU A 129 22.19 10.41 11.20
N HIS A 130 23.20 11.11 10.69
CA HIS A 130 24.29 10.52 9.94
C HIS A 130 25.55 10.56 10.80
N THR A 131 26.25 9.45 10.88
CA THR A 131 27.55 9.35 11.60
C THR A 131 28.59 8.75 10.67
N ASN A 132 29.80 9.24 10.74
CA ASN A 132 30.93 8.69 10.00
C ASN A 132 32.11 8.40 10.93
N SER A 133 32.77 7.29 10.69
CA SER A 133 34.02 6.90 11.31
C SER A 133 35.16 7.05 10.31
N VAL A 134 36.25 7.68 10.70
CA VAL A 134 37.39 7.96 9.83
C VAL A 134 38.66 7.21 10.28
N ASN A 135 39.52 6.88 9.32
CA ASN A 135 40.74 6.11 9.54
C ASN A 135 42.01 6.97 9.68
N GLY A 136 41.87 8.28 9.78
CA GLY A 136 42.99 9.20 9.98
C GLY A 136 43.88 9.41 8.75
N ASN A 137 43.51 8.98 7.58
CA ASN A 137 44.32 9.15 6.35
C ASN A 137 44.12 10.51 5.63
N ALA A 138 43.55 11.49 6.29
CA ALA A 138 43.36 12.83 5.78
C ALA A 138 44.68 13.44 5.33
N GLY A 139 44.79 13.82 4.05
CA GLY A 139 46.01 14.36 3.47
C GLY A 139 46.89 13.36 2.71
N SER A 140 46.44 12.10 2.58
CA SER A 140 47.08 11.14 1.67
C SER A 140 46.98 11.62 0.20
N PRO A 141 48.02 11.42 -0.62
CA PRO A 141 47.96 11.73 -2.05
C PRO A 141 46.91 10.96 -2.84
N GLU A 142 46.34 9.89 -2.27
CA GLU A 142 45.32 9.02 -2.86
C GLU A 142 43.88 9.47 -2.57
N GLY A 143 43.68 10.57 -1.87
CA GLY A 143 42.36 11.11 -1.50
C GLY A 143 41.92 10.66 -0.11
N GLY A 144 41.86 11.63 0.81
CA GLY A 144 41.69 11.44 2.27
C GLY A 144 40.40 10.83 2.78
N THR A 145 39.59 10.21 1.92
CA THR A 145 38.32 9.57 2.30
C THR A 145 38.27 8.08 1.98
N SER A 146 39.37 7.52 1.45
CA SER A 146 39.43 6.08 1.15
C SER A 146 39.49 5.25 2.43
N GLY A 147 38.48 4.42 2.66
CA GLY A 147 38.36 3.57 3.84
C GLY A 147 37.60 4.18 5.03
N ASP A 148 37.08 5.39 4.89
CA ASP A 148 36.10 5.95 5.83
C ASP A 148 34.74 5.28 5.61
N GLU A 149 33.99 5.15 6.70
CA GLU A 149 32.69 4.47 6.66
C GLU A 149 31.63 5.32 7.36
N TRP A 150 30.38 5.26 6.92
CA TRP A 150 29.29 5.99 7.51
C TRP A 150 28.00 5.19 7.55
N ASN A 151 27.08 5.58 8.45
CA ASN A 151 25.74 5.00 8.53
C ASN A 151 24.70 6.05 8.91
N ARG A 152 23.43 5.68 8.80
CA ARG A 152 22.25 6.53 9.05
C ARG A 152 21.32 5.88 10.07
N LEU A 153 20.73 6.69 10.95
CA LEU A 153 19.65 6.32 11.85
C LEU A 153 18.50 7.30 11.67
N SER A 154 17.26 6.81 11.55
CA SER A 154 16.06 7.62 11.57
C SER A 154 15.16 7.16 12.72
N ILE A 155 14.72 8.11 13.58
CA ILE A 155 13.86 7.88 14.74
C ILE A 155 12.71 8.88 14.66
N GLN A 156 11.49 8.42 14.97
CA GLN A 156 10.33 9.29 15.15
C GLN A 156 9.96 9.36 16.64
N VAL A 157 9.69 10.57 17.12
CA VAL A 157 9.19 10.87 18.46
C VAL A 157 7.74 11.34 18.32
N ALA A 158 6.85 10.72 19.08
CA ALA A 158 5.42 11.03 19.02
C ALA A 158 5.09 12.37 19.67
N SER A 159 4.06 13.04 19.14
CA SER A 159 3.52 14.26 19.75
C SER A 159 2.75 13.97 21.06
N PRO A 160 2.64 14.94 21.99
CA PRO A 160 1.93 14.74 23.25
C PRO A 160 0.41 14.64 23.10
N THR A 161 -0.16 15.16 22.05
CA THR A 161 -1.57 15.03 21.82
C THR A 161 -1.91 13.73 21.12
N VAL A 162 -2.68 13.03 21.88
CA VAL A 162 -3.49 11.91 21.48
C VAL A 162 -2.74 10.61 21.35
N ILE A 163 -2.72 9.92 22.46
CA ILE A 163 -3.30 8.58 22.49
C ILE A 163 -4.83 8.68 22.15
N LEU A 164 -5.21 9.21 21.04
CA LEU A 164 -6.09 8.46 20.15
C LEU A 164 -5.19 7.32 19.72
N GLU A 165 -5.31 6.19 20.42
CA GLU A 165 -4.91 4.88 19.91
C GLU A 165 -5.24 4.93 18.43
N GLN A 166 -4.22 5.09 17.55
CA GLN A 166 -4.47 5.26 16.10
C GLN A 166 -5.24 4.02 15.74
N ALA A 167 -6.55 4.20 15.53
CA ALA A 167 -7.43 3.06 15.31
C ALA A 167 -6.80 2.30 14.15
N ASN A 168 -6.25 1.13 14.46
CA ASN A 168 -5.50 0.35 13.49
C ASN A 168 -6.32 0.30 12.20
N PRO A 169 -5.87 0.85 11.07
CA PRO A 169 -6.68 1.01 9.88
C PRO A 169 -7.25 -0.32 9.38
N TYR A 170 -6.61 -1.44 9.70
CA TYR A 170 -7.16 -2.78 9.47
C TYR A 170 -8.35 -3.08 10.39
N THR A 171 -8.33 -2.63 11.64
CA THR A 171 -9.46 -2.76 12.56
C THR A 171 -10.65 -1.93 12.07
N VAL A 172 -10.41 -0.71 11.59
CA VAL A 172 -11.44 0.12 10.97
C VAL A 172 -12.03 -0.57 9.75
N LEU A 173 -11.17 -1.03 8.84
CA LEU A 173 -11.61 -1.72 7.62
C LEU A 173 -12.40 -3.01 7.95
N THR A 174 -11.89 -3.86 8.86
CA THR A 174 -12.58 -5.09 9.25
C THR A 174 -13.92 -4.82 9.92
N THR A 175 -14.00 -3.82 10.80
CA THR A 175 -15.26 -3.39 11.42
C THR A 175 -16.26 -2.94 10.38
N LEU A 176 -15.84 -2.13 9.41
CA LEU A 176 -16.70 -1.65 8.34
C LEU A 176 -17.16 -2.78 7.40
N ILE A 177 -16.29 -3.75 7.11
CA ILE A 177 -16.67 -4.96 6.36
C ILE A 177 -17.72 -5.75 7.12
N VAL A 178 -17.53 -5.98 8.41
CA VAL A 178 -18.52 -6.69 9.27
C VAL A 178 -19.83 -5.94 9.32
N VAL A 179 -19.82 -4.62 9.55
CA VAL A 179 -21.03 -3.78 9.56
C VAL A 179 -21.74 -3.85 8.20
N SER A 180 -21.01 -3.74 7.09
CA SER A 180 -21.59 -3.83 5.75
C SER A 180 -22.22 -5.20 5.49
N PHE A 181 -21.59 -6.29 5.98
CA PHE A 181 -22.14 -7.63 5.89
C PHE A 181 -23.41 -7.80 6.72
N VAL A 182 -23.43 -7.26 7.95
CA VAL A 182 -24.63 -7.28 8.81
C VAL A 182 -25.77 -6.49 8.17
N LEU A 183 -25.48 -5.31 7.60
CA LEU A 183 -26.48 -4.52 6.88
C LEU A 183 -27.02 -5.28 5.65
N LEU A 184 -26.17 -5.96 4.90
CA LEU A 184 -26.60 -6.82 3.80
C LEU A 184 -27.54 -7.92 4.27
N LEU A 185 -27.20 -8.62 5.37
CA LEU A 185 -28.07 -9.64 5.98
C LEU A 185 -29.40 -9.04 6.44
N MET A 186 -29.39 -7.85 7.04
CA MET A 186 -30.62 -7.15 7.44
C MET A 186 -31.51 -6.82 6.22
N VAL A 187 -30.91 -6.34 5.12
CA VAL A 187 -31.64 -6.08 3.88
C VAL A 187 -32.24 -7.35 3.31
N LEU A 188 -31.48 -8.45 3.26
CA LEU A 188 -31.98 -9.75 2.80
C LEU A 188 -33.11 -10.27 3.68
N THR A 189 -32.98 -10.16 5.00
CA THR A 189 -34.03 -10.53 5.96
C THR A 189 -35.29 -9.66 5.79
N PHE A 190 -35.11 -8.36 5.57
CA PHE A 190 -36.22 -7.45 5.30
C PHE A 190 -36.95 -7.78 3.99
N ILE A 191 -36.20 -8.08 2.91
CA ILE A 191 -36.79 -8.52 1.63
C ILE A 191 -37.55 -9.84 1.81
N PHE A 192 -37.00 -10.78 2.58
CA PHE A 192 -37.70 -12.02 2.91
C PHE A 192 -39.00 -11.76 3.65
N TYR A 193 -38.98 -10.91 4.70
CA TYR A 193 -40.16 -10.52 5.47
C TYR A 193 -41.22 -9.83 4.60
N GLN A 194 -40.84 -8.93 3.72
CA GLN A 194 -41.76 -8.26 2.79
C GLN A 194 -42.47 -9.23 1.85
N ASN A 195 -41.78 -10.27 1.41
CA ASN A 195 -42.33 -11.29 0.51
C ASN A 195 -43.11 -12.41 1.25
N ASN A 196 -43.01 -12.49 2.58
CA ASN A 196 -43.66 -13.52 3.42
C ASN A 196 -44.18 -12.88 4.73
N PRO A 197 -45.14 -11.93 4.68
CA PRO A 197 -45.51 -11.13 5.84
C PRO A 197 -46.19 -11.93 6.95
N ASP A 198 -46.84 -13.09 6.62
CA ASP A 198 -47.63 -13.86 7.55
C ASP A 198 -46.86 -15.00 8.28
N SER A 199 -45.58 -15.19 7.92
CA SER A 199 -44.79 -16.28 8.48
C SER A 199 -43.28 -16.00 8.43
N PHE A 200 -42.77 -15.21 9.37
CA PHE A 200 -41.35 -15.25 9.66
C PHE A 200 -41.07 -16.51 10.51
N ASP A 201 -40.84 -17.63 9.81
CA ASP A 201 -40.45 -18.86 10.40
C ASP A 201 -39.07 -19.29 9.88
N TRP A 202 -38.17 -19.70 10.78
CA TRP A 202 -36.87 -20.23 10.42
C TRP A 202 -36.94 -21.46 9.50
N GLU A 203 -38.02 -22.23 9.62
CA GLU A 203 -38.28 -23.40 8.75
C GLU A 203 -38.41 -22.99 7.27
N ASN A 204 -38.94 -21.79 6.98
CA ASN A 204 -39.10 -21.26 5.62
C ASN A 204 -37.91 -20.41 5.16
N PHE A 205 -37.18 -19.82 6.09
CA PHE A 205 -36.03 -18.97 5.76
C PHE A 205 -34.86 -19.77 5.19
N ALA A 206 -34.45 -20.86 5.81
CA ALA A 206 -33.35 -21.68 5.36
C ALA A 206 -33.55 -22.25 3.93
N PRO A 207 -34.72 -22.84 3.57
CA PRO A 207 -35.00 -23.24 2.17
C PRO A 207 -34.99 -22.07 1.18
N TRP A 208 -35.50 -20.90 1.61
CA TRP A 208 -35.46 -19.70 0.76
C TRP A 208 -34.01 -19.25 0.45
N VAL A 209 -33.15 -19.19 1.47
CA VAL A 209 -31.71 -18.90 1.28
C VAL A 209 -31.06 -19.94 0.39
N ALA A 210 -31.29 -21.22 0.65
CA ALA A 210 -30.78 -22.33 -0.17
C ALA A 210 -31.22 -22.16 -1.64
N GLY A 211 -32.49 -21.79 -1.87
CA GLY A 211 -33.02 -21.50 -3.22
C GLY A 211 -32.32 -20.35 -3.95
N TRP A 212 -31.76 -19.37 -3.22
CA TRP A 212 -30.92 -18.33 -3.80
C TRP A 212 -29.48 -18.80 -4.06
N LEU A 213 -28.91 -19.57 -3.12
CA LEU A 213 -27.54 -20.05 -3.21
C LEU A 213 -27.34 -21.10 -4.31
N THR A 214 -28.38 -21.89 -4.60
CA THR A 214 -28.34 -22.99 -5.60
C THR A 214 -29.04 -22.66 -6.91
N THR A 215 -29.49 -21.41 -7.09
CA THR A 215 -30.22 -21.00 -8.27
C THR A 215 -29.37 -21.06 -9.54
N THR A 216 -30.00 -21.43 -10.65
CA THR A 216 -29.43 -21.33 -12.00
C THR A 216 -30.18 -20.31 -12.87
N ASP A 217 -31.25 -19.71 -12.34
CA ASP A 217 -32.04 -18.67 -13.02
C ASP A 217 -31.22 -17.40 -13.22
N HIS A 218 -31.15 -16.91 -14.48
CA HIS A 218 -30.30 -15.78 -14.84
C HIS A 218 -30.66 -14.48 -14.09
N LYS A 219 -31.93 -14.26 -13.72
CA LYS A 219 -32.36 -13.06 -12.99
C LYS A 219 -31.89 -13.11 -11.54
N ARG A 220 -32.03 -14.28 -10.88
CA ARG A 220 -31.55 -14.46 -9.51
C ARG A 220 -30.03 -14.38 -9.45
N VAL A 221 -29.32 -15.06 -10.36
CA VAL A 221 -27.85 -14.95 -10.44
C VAL A 221 -27.43 -13.51 -10.73
N GLY A 222 -28.11 -12.80 -11.65
CA GLY A 222 -27.87 -11.39 -11.90
C GLY A 222 -28.07 -10.50 -10.67
N THR A 223 -29.10 -10.80 -9.85
CA THR A 223 -29.34 -10.10 -8.58
C THR A 223 -28.21 -10.36 -7.58
N LEU A 224 -27.71 -11.61 -7.49
CA LEU A 224 -26.54 -11.93 -6.66
C LEU A 224 -25.29 -11.17 -7.10
N TYR A 225 -25.07 -11.04 -8.39
CA TYR A 225 -24.00 -10.20 -8.95
C TYR A 225 -24.14 -8.73 -8.55
N PHE A 226 -25.36 -8.16 -8.60
CA PHE A 226 -25.59 -6.78 -8.16
C PHE A 226 -25.33 -6.62 -6.66
N LEU A 227 -25.83 -7.53 -5.82
CA LEU A 227 -25.62 -7.47 -4.37
C LEU A 227 -24.13 -7.55 -4.03
N ALA A 228 -23.40 -8.48 -4.63
CA ALA A 228 -21.96 -8.59 -4.46
C ALA A 228 -21.23 -7.35 -4.97
N GLY A 229 -21.57 -6.86 -6.16
CA GLY A 229 -20.96 -5.68 -6.76
C GLY A 229 -21.16 -4.41 -5.91
N PHE A 230 -22.36 -4.15 -5.40
CA PHE A 230 -22.62 -3.02 -4.51
C PHE A 230 -21.93 -3.17 -3.15
N PHE A 231 -21.86 -4.39 -2.59
CA PHE A 231 -21.14 -4.67 -1.37
C PHE A 231 -19.64 -4.31 -1.52
N PHE A 232 -19.00 -4.82 -2.56
CA PHE A 232 -17.60 -4.52 -2.82
C PHE A 232 -17.34 -3.08 -3.28
N LEU A 233 -18.30 -2.43 -3.93
CA LEU A 233 -18.24 -0.99 -4.21
C LEU A 233 -18.15 -0.18 -2.90
N GLY A 234 -18.92 -0.56 -1.89
CA GLY A 234 -18.85 0.03 -0.56
C GLY A 234 -17.48 -0.16 0.09
N ILE A 235 -16.96 -1.40 0.08
CA ILE A 235 -15.63 -1.71 0.64
C ILE A 235 -14.52 -0.95 -0.11
N GLY A 236 -14.55 -0.96 -1.43
CA GLY A 236 -13.60 -0.22 -2.26
C GLY A 236 -13.68 1.29 -2.03
N GLY A 237 -14.89 1.83 -1.85
CA GLY A 237 -15.13 3.23 -1.51
C GLY A 237 -14.53 3.62 -0.15
N ILE A 238 -14.68 2.76 0.87
CA ILE A 238 -14.06 2.96 2.19
C ILE A 238 -12.53 3.00 2.05
N MET A 239 -11.93 2.05 1.33
CA MET A 239 -10.48 2.07 1.10
C MET A 239 -10.02 3.35 0.39
N ALA A 240 -10.80 3.86 -0.57
CA ALA A 240 -10.51 5.13 -1.23
C ALA A 240 -10.53 6.31 -0.24
N ILE A 241 -11.48 6.31 0.70
CA ILE A 241 -11.55 7.35 1.75
C ILE A 241 -10.30 7.29 2.65
N LEU A 242 -9.86 6.09 3.08
CA LEU A 242 -8.66 5.92 3.90
C LEU A 242 -7.41 6.42 3.18
N ILE A 243 -7.24 6.07 1.90
CA ILE A 243 -6.17 6.59 1.04
C ILE A 243 -6.25 8.12 0.96
N ARG A 244 -7.46 8.67 0.85
CA ARG A 244 -7.67 10.12 0.73
C ARG A 244 -7.37 10.86 2.02
N ILE A 245 -7.67 10.26 3.18
CA ILE A 245 -7.30 10.80 4.50
C ILE A 245 -5.77 10.89 4.62
N GLN A 246 -5.04 9.84 4.21
CA GLN A 246 -3.57 9.87 4.20
C GLN A 246 -3.01 11.03 3.35
N LEU A 247 -3.68 11.38 2.27
CA LEU A 247 -3.24 12.41 1.33
C LEU A 247 -3.81 13.81 1.62
N MET A 248 -4.46 14.03 2.77
CA MET A 248 -5.06 15.33 3.11
C MET A 248 -4.00 16.39 3.42
N GLU A 249 -2.89 15.99 4.04
CA GLU A 249 -1.79 16.86 4.45
C GLU A 249 -0.44 16.25 4.06
N PRO A 250 0.56 17.07 3.69
CA PRO A 250 1.93 16.59 3.50
C PRO A 250 2.50 16.05 4.81
N GLY A 251 3.10 14.85 4.78
CA GLY A 251 3.67 14.21 5.97
C GLY A 251 2.65 13.65 6.94
N ASN A 252 1.41 13.41 6.53
CA ASN A 252 0.40 12.76 7.36
C ASN A 252 0.78 11.29 7.64
N ASP A 253 0.72 10.88 8.91
CA ASP A 253 1.13 9.55 9.40
C ASP A 253 -0.06 8.61 9.67
N PHE A 254 -1.23 8.88 9.07
CA PHE A 254 -2.43 8.06 9.27
C PHE A 254 -2.24 6.60 8.79
N LEU A 255 -1.54 6.41 7.66
CA LEU A 255 -1.16 5.09 7.14
C LEU A 255 0.36 5.01 7.05
N THR A 256 0.93 3.89 7.45
CA THR A 256 2.33 3.59 7.12
C THR A 256 2.47 3.38 5.60
N GLN A 257 3.68 3.45 5.07
CA GLN A 257 3.96 3.23 3.65
C GLN A 257 3.44 1.88 3.16
N ASP A 258 3.65 0.81 3.95
CA ASP A 258 3.17 -0.54 3.62
C ASP A 258 1.64 -0.61 3.62
N GLN A 259 0.99 -0.03 4.62
CA GLN A 259 -0.47 0.04 4.68
C GLN A 259 -1.06 0.80 3.49
N TYR A 260 -0.45 1.92 3.13
CA TYR A 260 -0.87 2.70 1.96
C TYR A 260 -0.79 1.86 0.68
N ASN A 261 0.33 1.17 0.45
CA ASN A 261 0.52 0.31 -0.72
C ASN A 261 -0.47 -0.86 -0.76
N GLN A 262 -0.76 -1.46 0.40
CA GLN A 262 -1.78 -2.52 0.52
C GLN A 262 -3.18 -1.99 0.20
N PHE A 263 -3.60 -0.85 0.79
CA PHE A 263 -4.89 -0.24 0.50
C PHE A 263 -5.01 0.20 -0.95
N PHE A 264 -3.96 0.77 -1.53
CA PHE A 264 -3.93 1.15 -2.94
C PHE A 264 -4.11 -0.07 -3.86
N THR A 265 -3.40 -1.15 -3.59
CA THR A 265 -3.48 -2.42 -4.35
C THR A 265 -4.89 -3.02 -4.25
N LEU A 266 -5.42 -3.13 -3.02
CA LEU A 266 -6.71 -3.73 -2.76
C LEU A 266 -7.87 -2.88 -3.25
N HIS A 267 -7.78 -1.55 -3.14
CA HIS A 267 -8.76 -0.64 -3.71
C HIS A 267 -8.88 -0.83 -5.22
N GLY A 268 -7.77 -0.78 -5.96
CA GLY A 268 -7.76 -0.97 -7.41
C GLY A 268 -8.33 -2.32 -7.82
N THR A 269 -7.88 -3.39 -7.17
CA THR A 269 -8.37 -4.76 -7.38
C THR A 269 -9.89 -4.87 -7.12
N THR A 270 -10.34 -4.36 -5.98
CA THR A 270 -11.76 -4.45 -5.56
C THR A 270 -12.67 -3.67 -6.51
N MET A 271 -12.29 -2.45 -6.88
CA MET A 271 -13.12 -1.61 -7.74
C MET A 271 -13.28 -2.18 -9.14
N ILE A 272 -12.24 -2.80 -9.70
CA ILE A 272 -12.28 -3.36 -11.05
C ILE A 272 -12.95 -4.73 -11.06
N PHE A 273 -12.42 -5.68 -10.28
CA PHE A 273 -12.79 -7.09 -10.40
C PHE A 273 -13.97 -7.50 -9.52
N LEU A 274 -14.17 -6.87 -8.36
CA LEU A 274 -15.21 -7.23 -7.41
C LEU A 274 -16.41 -6.27 -7.39
N ALA A 275 -16.25 -5.04 -7.92
CA ALA A 275 -17.35 -4.08 -8.03
C ALA A 275 -17.81 -3.89 -9.48
N ALA A 276 -16.99 -3.28 -10.34
CA ALA A 276 -17.41 -2.90 -11.69
C ALA A 276 -17.80 -4.13 -12.54
N MET A 277 -16.98 -5.18 -12.59
CA MET A 277 -17.28 -6.38 -13.37
C MET A 277 -18.56 -7.09 -12.89
N PRO A 278 -18.79 -7.36 -11.59
CA PRO A 278 -20.04 -7.93 -11.13
C PRO A 278 -21.27 -7.08 -11.45
N LEU A 279 -21.20 -5.76 -11.32
CA LEU A 279 -22.32 -4.87 -11.66
C LEU A 279 -22.68 -4.96 -13.16
N ILE A 280 -21.67 -4.99 -14.03
CA ILE A 280 -21.88 -5.17 -15.47
C ILE A 280 -22.46 -6.56 -15.75
N ASN A 281 -21.91 -7.61 -15.13
CA ASN A 281 -22.39 -8.98 -15.30
C ASN A 281 -23.82 -9.16 -14.76
N GLY A 282 -24.15 -8.49 -13.65
CA GLY A 282 -25.52 -8.45 -13.11
C GLY A 282 -26.50 -7.85 -14.11
N ALA A 283 -26.17 -6.69 -14.68
CA ALA A 283 -26.97 -6.05 -15.70
C ALA A 283 -27.11 -6.93 -16.95
N ALA A 284 -26.02 -7.56 -17.40
CA ALA A 284 -26.03 -8.43 -18.57
C ALA A 284 -26.89 -9.69 -18.32
N ASN A 285 -26.80 -10.32 -17.14
CA ASN A 285 -27.64 -11.45 -16.77
C ASN A 285 -29.11 -11.11 -16.82
N TRP A 286 -29.49 -9.92 -16.33
CA TRP A 286 -30.87 -9.46 -16.35
C TRP A 286 -31.36 -9.11 -17.75
N MET A 287 -30.58 -8.32 -18.49
CA MET A 287 -31.08 -7.63 -19.68
C MET A 287 -30.85 -8.41 -20.98
N VAL A 288 -29.72 -9.12 -21.11
CA VAL A 288 -29.38 -9.76 -22.40
C VAL A 288 -30.41 -10.82 -22.79
N PRO A 289 -30.78 -11.82 -21.96
CA PRO A 289 -31.79 -12.80 -22.35
C PRO A 289 -33.14 -12.16 -22.71
N LEU A 290 -33.57 -11.15 -21.93
CA LEU A 290 -34.83 -10.44 -22.21
C LEU A 290 -34.78 -9.67 -23.54
N GLN A 291 -33.67 -9.04 -23.87
CA GLN A 291 -33.50 -8.23 -25.07
C GLN A 291 -33.43 -9.06 -26.34
N ILE A 292 -32.90 -10.27 -26.27
CA ILE A 292 -32.82 -11.18 -27.42
C ILE A 292 -33.97 -12.22 -27.49
N GLY A 293 -34.84 -12.23 -26.47
CA GLY A 293 -35.95 -13.18 -26.39
C GLY A 293 -35.52 -14.60 -26.00
N ALA A 294 -34.35 -14.76 -25.36
CA ALA A 294 -33.91 -16.05 -24.86
C ALA A 294 -34.60 -16.38 -23.51
N PRO A 295 -34.96 -17.64 -23.26
CA PRO A 295 -35.60 -18.04 -22.00
C PRO A 295 -34.62 -18.01 -20.82
N ASP A 296 -33.34 -18.27 -21.06
CA ASP A 296 -32.22 -18.26 -20.09
C ASP A 296 -30.90 -18.07 -20.84
N LEU A 297 -29.77 -18.08 -20.11
CA LEU A 297 -28.43 -18.17 -20.73
C LEU A 297 -28.17 -19.59 -21.25
N ALA A 298 -27.23 -19.69 -22.21
CA ALA A 298 -26.91 -20.97 -22.85
C ALA A 298 -26.45 -22.05 -21.86
N PHE A 299 -25.72 -21.66 -20.83
CA PHE A 299 -25.16 -22.55 -19.83
C PHE A 299 -25.53 -22.09 -18.41
N PRO A 300 -26.77 -22.36 -17.89
CA PRO A 300 -27.21 -21.81 -16.60
C PRO A 300 -26.35 -22.26 -15.40
N ARG A 301 -25.87 -23.51 -15.41
CA ARG A 301 -24.97 -24.02 -14.34
C ARG A 301 -23.61 -23.36 -14.38
N LEU A 302 -23.08 -23.08 -15.57
CA LEU A 302 -21.83 -22.36 -15.74
C LEU A 302 -21.97 -20.92 -15.26
N ASN A 303 -23.12 -20.30 -15.46
CA ASN A 303 -23.45 -18.97 -14.96
C ASN A 303 -23.44 -18.92 -13.42
N ALA A 304 -24.08 -19.88 -12.77
CA ALA A 304 -24.03 -19.98 -11.30
C ALA A 304 -22.60 -20.21 -10.79
N MET A 305 -21.83 -21.09 -11.44
CA MET A 305 -20.43 -21.35 -11.09
C MET A 305 -19.56 -20.12 -11.23
N SER A 306 -19.71 -19.35 -12.32
CA SER A 306 -18.95 -18.12 -12.52
C SER A 306 -19.22 -17.09 -11.42
N PHE A 307 -20.45 -16.97 -10.94
CA PHE A 307 -20.76 -16.14 -9.79
C PHE A 307 -20.05 -16.63 -8.52
N TRP A 308 -20.11 -17.94 -8.19
CA TRP A 308 -19.55 -18.45 -6.94
C TRP A 308 -18.01 -18.40 -6.88
N LEU A 309 -17.33 -18.38 -8.01
CA LEU A 309 -15.88 -18.15 -8.05
C LEU A 309 -15.50 -16.77 -7.53
N GLN A 310 -16.37 -15.76 -7.65
CA GLN A 310 -16.04 -14.40 -7.20
C GLN A 310 -15.95 -14.25 -5.68
N PRO A 311 -16.94 -14.69 -4.87
CA PRO A 311 -16.81 -14.66 -3.40
C PRO A 311 -15.59 -15.43 -2.90
N VAL A 312 -15.29 -16.59 -3.49
CA VAL A 312 -14.10 -17.38 -3.12
C VAL A 312 -12.82 -16.64 -3.46
N GLY A 313 -12.74 -16.06 -4.67
CA GLY A 313 -11.61 -15.22 -5.07
C GLY A 313 -11.45 -13.99 -4.17
N ALA A 314 -12.54 -13.33 -3.79
CA ALA A 314 -12.53 -12.21 -2.87
C ALA A 314 -11.99 -12.59 -1.48
N ILE A 315 -12.41 -13.73 -0.91
CA ILE A 315 -11.89 -14.24 0.37
C ILE A 315 -10.38 -14.39 0.30
N LEU A 316 -9.84 -14.98 -0.77
CA LEU A 316 -8.39 -15.13 -0.93
C LEU A 316 -7.69 -13.77 -1.03
N ILE A 317 -8.22 -12.83 -1.81
CA ILE A 317 -7.65 -11.49 -1.98
C ILE A 317 -7.57 -10.74 -0.65
N PHE A 318 -8.60 -10.86 0.19
CA PHE A 318 -8.66 -10.17 1.48
C PHE A 318 -8.00 -10.91 2.64
N THR A 319 -7.56 -12.16 2.47
CA THR A 319 -6.93 -12.95 3.54
C THR A 319 -5.71 -12.24 4.14
N GLY A 320 -4.87 -11.63 3.32
CA GLY A 320 -3.68 -10.90 3.78
C GLY A 320 -3.98 -9.64 4.59
N VAL A 321 -5.14 -9.01 4.39
CA VAL A 321 -5.56 -7.81 5.14
C VAL A 321 -5.68 -8.10 6.64
N PHE A 322 -6.28 -9.23 6.98
CA PHE A 322 -6.52 -9.59 8.38
C PHE A 322 -5.22 -9.91 9.16
N SER A 323 -4.16 -10.27 8.43
CA SER A 323 -2.84 -10.52 9.01
C SER A 323 -1.87 -9.35 8.90
N GLY A 324 -2.29 -8.22 8.28
CA GLY A 324 -1.42 -7.09 8.00
C GLY A 324 -0.36 -7.34 6.91
N THR A 325 -0.50 -8.45 6.17
CA THR A 325 0.44 -8.88 5.11
C THR A 325 -0.23 -8.87 3.73
N GLY A 326 -1.16 -7.94 3.48
CA GLY A 326 -1.86 -7.81 2.21
C GLY A 326 -0.91 -7.57 1.03
N ALA A 327 -1.40 -7.81 -0.19
CA ALA A 327 -0.63 -7.49 -1.39
C ALA A 327 -0.40 -5.98 -1.51
N ASP A 328 0.81 -5.57 -1.82
CA ASP A 328 1.29 -4.18 -1.86
C ASP A 328 1.89 -3.78 -3.22
N THR A 329 1.73 -4.64 -4.23
CA THR A 329 2.39 -4.55 -5.55
C THR A 329 1.69 -3.69 -6.58
N GLY A 330 0.58 -3.02 -6.21
CA GLY A 330 -0.36 -2.45 -7.16
C GLY A 330 -1.25 -3.51 -7.82
N TRP A 331 -2.45 -3.13 -8.28
CA TRP A 331 -3.41 -4.08 -8.85
C TRP A 331 -2.95 -4.71 -10.18
N THR A 332 -1.97 -4.13 -10.85
CA THR A 332 -1.37 -4.63 -12.10
C THR A 332 -0.26 -5.65 -11.87
N GLY A 333 0.30 -5.74 -10.66
CA GLY A 333 1.27 -6.76 -10.27
C GLY A 333 2.53 -6.80 -11.12
N TYR A 334 3.17 -5.66 -11.42
CA TYR A 334 4.38 -5.64 -12.22
C TYR A 334 5.59 -6.24 -11.50
N ALA A 335 6.38 -7.05 -12.23
CA ALA A 335 7.73 -7.41 -11.80
C ALA A 335 8.62 -6.14 -11.76
N PRO A 336 9.60 -6.02 -10.82
CA PRO A 336 9.99 -7.06 -9.87
C PRO A 336 9.18 -7.16 -8.59
N TYR A 337 8.29 -6.22 -8.29
CA TYR A 337 7.57 -6.13 -7.01
C TYR A 337 6.80 -7.42 -6.64
N ILE A 338 6.10 -8.03 -7.60
CA ILE A 338 5.29 -9.23 -7.33
C ILE A 338 6.14 -10.49 -7.03
N VAL A 339 7.41 -10.49 -7.46
CA VAL A 339 8.33 -11.62 -7.31
C VAL A 339 9.50 -11.31 -6.38
N SER A 340 9.54 -10.12 -5.76
CA SER A 340 10.61 -9.73 -4.86
C SER A 340 10.56 -10.52 -3.55
N GLU A 341 11.73 -10.72 -2.92
CA GLU A 341 11.81 -11.32 -1.58
C GLU A 341 11.08 -10.49 -0.51
N THR A 342 10.80 -9.23 -0.81
CA THR A 342 10.05 -8.30 0.04
C THR A 342 8.54 -8.42 -0.13
N ALA A 343 8.05 -9.22 -1.11
CA ALA A 343 6.60 -9.40 -1.29
C ALA A 343 5.99 -10.09 -0.07
N HIS A 344 4.94 -9.52 0.47
CA HIS A 344 4.22 -10.09 1.60
C HIS A 344 3.58 -11.44 1.25
N SER A 345 3.41 -12.31 2.25
CA SER A 345 2.76 -13.62 2.07
C SER A 345 1.33 -13.52 1.50
N GLY A 346 0.63 -12.41 1.75
CA GLY A 346 -0.68 -12.12 1.17
C GLY A 346 -0.67 -11.89 -0.34
N THR A 347 0.46 -11.58 -0.95
CA THR A 347 0.58 -11.44 -2.41
C THR A 347 0.27 -12.76 -3.12
N THR A 348 0.74 -13.90 -2.59
CA THR A 348 0.42 -15.21 -3.14
C THR A 348 -1.09 -15.52 -3.10
N MET A 349 -1.75 -15.17 -1.99
CA MET A 349 -3.21 -15.34 -1.86
C MET A 349 -3.98 -14.39 -2.77
N TRP A 350 -3.49 -13.17 -2.93
CA TRP A 350 -4.03 -12.20 -3.88
C TRP A 350 -3.95 -12.72 -5.32
N VAL A 351 -2.80 -13.25 -5.76
CA VAL A 351 -2.63 -13.88 -7.08
C VAL A 351 -3.60 -15.06 -7.25
N ALA A 352 -3.69 -15.96 -6.27
CA ALA A 352 -4.62 -17.10 -6.33
C ALA A 352 -6.08 -16.62 -6.46
N GLY A 353 -6.46 -15.58 -5.73
CA GLY A 353 -7.77 -14.95 -5.84
C GLY A 353 -8.02 -14.35 -7.22
N GLN A 354 -7.04 -13.64 -7.78
CA GLN A 354 -7.11 -13.08 -9.14
C GLN A 354 -7.30 -14.16 -10.20
N ILE A 355 -6.61 -15.30 -10.08
CA ILE A 355 -6.78 -16.44 -11.00
C ILE A 355 -8.23 -16.95 -10.98
N LEU A 356 -8.86 -17.02 -9.80
CA LEU A 356 -10.28 -17.41 -9.71
C LEU A 356 -11.20 -16.37 -10.37
N LEU A 357 -10.92 -15.08 -10.23
CA LEU A 357 -11.68 -14.02 -10.89
C LEU A 357 -11.50 -14.05 -12.41
N VAL A 358 -10.30 -14.35 -12.89
CA VAL A 358 -10.01 -14.59 -14.32
C VAL A 358 -10.84 -15.77 -14.83
N ALA A 359 -10.86 -16.89 -14.11
CA ALA A 359 -11.68 -18.05 -14.47
C ALA A 359 -13.18 -17.68 -14.51
N SER A 360 -13.69 -16.99 -13.49
CA SER A 360 -15.07 -16.48 -13.44
C SER A 360 -15.42 -15.66 -14.68
N SER A 361 -14.58 -14.69 -15.02
CA SER A 361 -14.80 -13.79 -16.17
C SER A 361 -14.76 -14.54 -17.50
N THR A 362 -13.85 -15.50 -17.65
CA THR A 362 -13.76 -16.33 -18.85
C THR A 362 -15.02 -17.17 -19.04
N LEU A 363 -15.51 -17.83 -17.97
CA LEU A 363 -16.75 -18.62 -18.01
C LEU A 363 -17.97 -17.76 -18.35
N THR A 364 -18.05 -16.56 -17.76
CA THR A 364 -19.09 -15.57 -18.06
C THR A 364 -19.05 -15.15 -19.53
N GLY A 365 -17.85 -14.87 -20.05
CA GLY A 365 -17.64 -14.50 -21.46
C GLY A 365 -18.13 -15.58 -22.43
N ILE A 366 -17.73 -16.83 -22.20
CA ILE A 366 -18.19 -17.98 -23.00
C ILE A 366 -19.72 -18.05 -23.02
N ASN A 367 -20.33 -17.89 -21.85
CA ASN A 367 -21.78 -18.00 -21.71
C ASN A 367 -22.51 -16.90 -22.47
N PHE A 368 -22.14 -15.63 -22.31
CA PHE A 368 -22.77 -14.52 -23.04
C PHE A 368 -22.52 -14.59 -24.53
N LEU A 369 -21.30 -14.89 -24.98
CA LEU A 369 -20.99 -15.05 -26.40
C LEU A 369 -21.86 -16.14 -27.05
N THR A 370 -21.98 -17.30 -26.39
CA THR A 370 -22.81 -18.40 -26.88
C THR A 370 -24.29 -18.02 -26.88
N THR A 371 -24.79 -17.45 -25.79
CA THR A 371 -26.19 -17.05 -25.65
C THR A 371 -26.59 -16.06 -26.77
N ILE A 372 -25.80 -15.01 -26.95
CA ILE A 372 -26.07 -14.00 -27.96
C ILE A 372 -25.92 -14.57 -29.40
N ALA A 373 -24.99 -15.48 -29.63
CA ALA A 373 -24.79 -16.07 -30.95
C ALA A 373 -25.92 -17.03 -31.37
N VAL A 374 -26.41 -17.88 -30.44
CA VAL A 374 -27.27 -19.02 -30.83
C VAL A 374 -28.68 -18.99 -30.26
N MET A 375 -28.99 -18.13 -29.28
CA MET A 375 -30.29 -18.15 -28.60
C MET A 375 -31.16 -16.92 -28.88
N ARG A 376 -30.85 -16.15 -29.92
CA ARG A 376 -31.72 -15.06 -30.36
C ARG A 376 -33.08 -15.59 -30.82
N ALA A 377 -34.14 -14.81 -30.57
CA ALA A 377 -35.48 -15.11 -31.02
C ALA A 377 -35.50 -15.33 -32.56
N GLU A 378 -36.36 -16.21 -33.00
CA GLU A 378 -36.54 -16.49 -34.44
C GLU A 378 -36.82 -15.20 -35.22
N GLY A 379 -36.09 -14.98 -36.31
CA GLY A 379 -36.19 -13.78 -37.13
C GLY A 379 -35.34 -12.59 -36.65
N MET A 380 -34.72 -12.64 -35.45
CA MET A 380 -33.84 -11.56 -35.00
C MET A 380 -32.44 -11.66 -35.62
N GLY A 381 -32.19 -10.81 -36.62
CA GLY A 381 -30.86 -10.64 -37.21
C GLY A 381 -29.90 -9.88 -36.27
N TRP A 382 -28.60 -9.95 -36.59
CA TRP A 382 -27.55 -9.29 -35.78
C TRP A 382 -27.79 -7.78 -35.60
N MET A 383 -28.19 -7.11 -36.68
CA MET A 383 -28.40 -5.64 -36.69
C MET A 383 -29.73 -5.20 -36.02
N GLN A 384 -30.55 -6.15 -35.58
CA GLN A 384 -31.80 -5.88 -34.86
C GLN A 384 -31.63 -5.97 -33.35
N MET A 385 -30.44 -6.42 -32.87
CA MET A 385 -30.15 -6.48 -31.46
C MET A 385 -30.06 -5.07 -30.85
N PRO A 386 -30.54 -4.86 -29.62
CA PRO A 386 -30.36 -3.63 -28.86
C PRO A 386 -28.88 -3.28 -28.65
N LEU A 387 -28.58 -1.98 -28.52
CA LEU A 387 -27.23 -1.47 -28.38
C LEU A 387 -26.52 -2.05 -27.13
N PHE A 388 -27.25 -2.25 -26.02
CA PHE A 388 -26.71 -2.86 -24.81
C PHE A 388 -26.22 -4.29 -25.08
N THR A 389 -27.01 -5.13 -25.77
CA THR A 389 -26.61 -6.50 -26.14
C THR A 389 -25.36 -6.48 -27.05
N TRP A 390 -25.26 -5.54 -27.98
CA TRP A 390 -24.06 -5.35 -28.78
C TRP A 390 -22.84 -4.98 -27.93
N SER A 391 -23.01 -4.08 -26.98
CA SER A 391 -21.93 -3.68 -26.06
C SER A 391 -21.43 -4.87 -25.23
N ILE A 392 -22.35 -5.70 -24.72
CA ILE A 392 -22.02 -6.92 -23.97
C ILE A 392 -21.31 -7.95 -24.86
N LEU A 393 -21.77 -8.12 -26.10
CA LEU A 393 -21.14 -9.02 -27.08
C LEU A 393 -19.67 -8.64 -27.32
N ILE A 394 -19.43 -7.37 -27.66
CA ILE A 394 -18.08 -6.88 -27.97
C ILE A 394 -17.19 -6.91 -26.73
N ALA A 395 -17.69 -6.43 -25.59
CA ALA A 395 -16.95 -6.43 -24.34
C ALA A 395 -16.53 -7.85 -23.93
N ASN A 396 -17.45 -8.83 -24.00
CA ASN A 396 -17.12 -10.22 -23.67
C ASN A 396 -16.19 -10.87 -24.70
N LEU A 397 -16.25 -10.50 -25.96
CA LEU A 397 -15.29 -10.96 -26.97
C LEU A 397 -13.87 -10.45 -26.65
N MET A 398 -13.75 -9.17 -26.32
CA MET A 398 -12.46 -8.58 -25.95
C MET A 398 -11.92 -9.18 -24.64
N LEU A 399 -12.78 -9.34 -23.62
CA LEU A 399 -12.41 -9.98 -22.35
C LEU A 399 -11.99 -11.43 -22.57
N PHE A 400 -12.72 -12.20 -23.36
CA PHE A 400 -12.38 -13.59 -23.67
C PHE A 400 -11.00 -13.75 -24.30
N LEU A 401 -10.56 -12.78 -25.09
CA LEU A 401 -9.23 -12.77 -25.69
C LEU A 401 -8.13 -12.27 -24.73
N SER A 402 -8.43 -11.31 -23.87
CA SER A 402 -7.43 -10.63 -23.02
C SER A 402 -7.29 -11.23 -21.61
N ILE A 403 -8.39 -11.64 -20.98
CA ILE A 403 -8.40 -12.09 -19.59
C ILE A 403 -7.61 -13.40 -19.37
N PRO A 404 -7.67 -14.43 -20.23
CA PRO A 404 -6.82 -15.60 -20.09
C PRO A 404 -5.33 -15.25 -20.20
N ALA A 405 -4.95 -14.33 -21.08
CA ALA A 405 -3.56 -13.87 -21.21
C ALA A 405 -3.09 -13.15 -19.94
N PHE A 406 -3.95 -12.32 -19.35
CA PHE A 406 -3.69 -11.69 -18.04
C PHE A 406 -3.50 -12.75 -16.94
N GLY A 407 -4.37 -13.77 -16.88
CA GLY A 407 -4.26 -14.86 -15.90
C GLY A 407 -3.02 -15.73 -16.03
N VAL A 408 -2.44 -15.84 -17.23
CA VAL A 408 -1.14 -16.53 -17.44
C VAL A 408 0.03 -15.63 -17.04
N GLY A 409 -0.14 -14.31 -17.13
CA GLY A 409 0.89 -13.34 -16.73
C GLY A 409 1.00 -13.11 -15.21
N LEU A 410 -0.02 -13.53 -14.45
CA LEU A 410 0.00 -13.53 -12.97
C LEU A 410 0.79 -14.72 -12.44
#